data_3993f657f299fb3eb9d2f46358166984
#
_entry.id   3993f657f299fb3eb9d2f46358166984
#
_cell.length_a   1.000
_cell.length_b   1.000
_cell.length_c   1.000
_cell.angle_alpha   90.00
_cell.angle_beta   90.00
_cell.angle_gamma   90.00
#
_symmetry.space_group_name_H-M   'P 1'
#
loop_
_entity.id
_entity.type
_entity.pdbx_description
1 polymer ?
#
loop_
_entity_poly.entity_id
_entity_poly.type
_entity_poly.pdbx_seq_one_letter_code
_entity_poly.pdbx_strand_id
1 'polypeptide(L)'
;MVIQEIWRYPVKSMAGELLKTADITEHGISGDRIIQVRNASGRIFTARTRPGLLRHRAMLDENGDVLVDERPWNTEQVARDVEDAAGQGARLVRSDAEDRFDVLPLLVTTDGMFAAVGYDHRRFRPNLVIGFRAAVRSRPSR
;
A
#
# COMPACT_ATOMS: atom_id res chain seq x y z
N MET A 1 -3.83 0.74 23.98
CA MET A 1 -3.26 0.75 22.63
C MET A 1 -3.77 -0.48 21.89
N VAL A 2 -4.35 -0.29 20.74
CA VAL A 2 -4.93 -1.37 19.91
C VAL A 2 -4.54 -1.13 18.45
N ILE A 3 -4.19 -2.18 17.73
CA ILE A 3 -4.05 -2.11 16.28
C ILE A 3 -5.46 -2.06 15.69
N GLN A 4 -5.80 -0.96 15.02
CA GLN A 4 -7.11 -0.76 14.41
C GLN A 4 -7.17 -1.25 12.98
N GLU A 5 -6.08 -1.06 12.22
CA GLU A 5 -6.02 -1.43 10.81
C GLU A 5 -4.63 -1.96 10.47
N ILE A 6 -4.61 -2.95 9.59
CA ILE A 6 -3.40 -3.52 8.99
C ILE A 6 -3.55 -3.42 7.47
N TRP A 7 -2.61 -2.76 6.82
CA TRP A 7 -2.62 -2.58 5.37
C TRP A 7 -1.40 -3.20 4.72
N ARG A 8 -1.60 -3.85 3.61
CA ARG A 8 -0.54 -4.33 2.73
C ARG A 8 -0.65 -3.67 1.37
N TYR A 9 0.47 -3.22 0.85
CA TYR A 9 0.58 -2.56 -0.45
C TYR A 9 1.53 -3.36 -1.34
N PRO A 10 1.05 -4.40 -2.03
CA PRO A 10 1.92 -5.24 -2.84
C PRO A 10 2.67 -4.48 -3.93
N VAL A 11 2.05 -3.45 -4.50
CA VAL A 11 2.67 -2.57 -5.49
C VAL A 11 2.92 -1.20 -4.88
N LYS A 12 4.19 -0.79 -4.88
CA LYS A 12 4.58 0.55 -4.42
C LYS A 12 3.82 1.61 -5.21
N SER A 13 3.25 2.59 -4.53
CA SER A 13 2.50 3.74 -5.08
C SER A 13 1.06 3.46 -5.50
N MET A 14 0.59 2.24 -5.46
CA MET A 14 -0.83 1.90 -5.65
C MET A 14 -1.57 1.84 -4.31
N ALA A 15 -2.90 1.87 -4.35
CA ALA A 15 -3.73 1.55 -3.21
C ALA A 15 -3.55 0.07 -2.81
N GLY A 16 -3.75 -0.24 -1.55
CA GLY A 16 -3.51 -1.57 -1.01
C GLY A 16 -4.76 -2.27 -0.51
N GLU A 17 -4.54 -3.27 0.34
CA GLU A 17 -5.59 -4.11 0.91
C GLU A 17 -5.58 -4.06 2.43
N LEU A 18 -6.78 -4.05 3.00
CA LEU A 18 -7.00 -4.13 4.44
C LEU A 18 -6.97 -5.61 4.86
N LEU A 19 -6.13 -5.92 5.85
CA LEU A 19 -5.94 -7.27 6.35
C LEU A 19 -6.51 -7.41 7.76
N LYS A 20 -7.00 -8.62 8.09
CA LYS A 20 -7.38 -8.98 9.47
C LYS A 20 -6.17 -9.37 10.31
N THR A 21 -5.21 -10.04 9.67
CA THR A 21 -3.95 -10.49 10.28
C THR A 21 -2.82 -10.34 9.28
N ALA A 22 -1.59 -10.22 9.76
CA ALA A 22 -0.40 -10.19 8.93
C ALA A 22 0.80 -10.77 9.66
N ASP A 23 1.69 -11.40 8.91
CA ASP A 23 3.01 -11.80 9.41
C ASP A 23 3.96 -10.61 9.28
N ILE A 24 4.52 -10.18 10.39
CA ILE A 24 5.50 -9.10 10.43
C ILE A 24 6.88 -9.71 10.64
N THR A 25 7.76 -9.45 9.69
CA THR A 25 9.15 -9.88 9.71
C THR A 25 10.08 -8.66 9.84
N GLU A 26 11.38 -8.90 9.89
CA GLU A 26 12.38 -7.82 9.82
C GLU A 26 12.30 -7.00 8.52
N HIS A 27 11.68 -7.56 7.48
CA HIS A 27 11.44 -6.89 6.19
C HIS A 27 10.03 -6.27 6.11
N GLY A 28 9.32 -6.15 7.22
CA GLY A 28 7.96 -5.63 7.29
C GLY A 28 6.89 -6.70 7.09
N ILE A 29 5.76 -6.29 6.56
CA ILE A 29 4.65 -7.21 6.26
C ILE A 29 4.99 -8.03 5.03
N SER A 30 4.81 -9.35 5.12
CA SER A 30 5.06 -10.25 4.00
C SER A 30 4.24 -9.85 2.77
N GLY A 31 4.89 -9.69 1.62
CA GLY A 31 4.27 -9.30 0.36
C GLY A 31 4.06 -7.79 0.19
N ASP A 32 4.50 -6.97 1.14
CA ASP A 32 4.37 -5.52 1.05
C ASP A 32 5.44 -4.93 0.11
N ARG A 33 5.00 -4.08 -0.82
CA ARG A 33 5.84 -3.31 -1.76
C ARG A 33 6.88 -4.16 -2.54
N ILE A 34 6.48 -5.34 -2.94
CA ILE A 34 7.35 -6.27 -3.69
C ILE A 34 7.43 -5.96 -5.19
N ILE A 35 6.53 -5.10 -5.68
CA ILE A 35 6.51 -4.63 -7.07
C ILE A 35 6.58 -3.11 -7.08
N GLN A 36 7.30 -2.59 -8.05
CA GLN A 36 7.51 -1.15 -8.25
C GLN A 36 7.14 -0.75 -9.67
N VAL A 37 6.78 0.52 -9.85
CA VAL A 37 6.63 1.12 -11.16
C VAL A 37 7.95 1.80 -11.54
N ARG A 38 8.51 1.43 -12.69
CA ARG A 38 9.73 2.04 -13.23
C ARG A 38 9.46 2.63 -14.60
N ASN A 39 10.17 3.70 -14.93
CA ASN A 39 10.13 4.26 -16.30
C ASN A 39 11.04 3.46 -17.24
N ALA A 40 11.08 3.86 -18.53
CA ALA A 40 11.89 3.19 -19.55
C ALA A 40 13.40 3.20 -19.22
N SER A 41 13.90 4.19 -18.46
CA SER A 41 15.30 4.29 -18.03
C SER A 41 15.56 3.57 -16.70
N GLY A 42 14.57 2.90 -16.12
CA GLY A 42 14.71 2.12 -14.89
C GLY A 42 14.55 2.91 -13.59
N ARG A 43 14.18 4.19 -13.66
CA ARG A 43 13.89 4.99 -12.46
C ARG A 43 12.54 4.61 -11.87
N ILE A 44 12.46 4.61 -10.55
CA ILE A 44 11.22 4.33 -9.83
C ILE A 44 10.30 5.54 -9.91
N PHE A 45 9.05 5.30 -10.32
CA PHE A 45 7.96 6.24 -10.16
C PHE A 45 7.23 6.02 -8.84
N THR A 46 6.80 7.11 -8.23
CA THR A 46 6.03 7.09 -6.99
C THR A 46 4.70 7.83 -7.16
N ALA A 47 3.79 7.63 -6.23
CA ALA A 47 2.51 8.35 -6.24
C ALA A 47 2.67 9.87 -6.09
N ARG A 48 3.79 10.36 -5.55
CA ARG A 48 4.10 11.80 -5.46
C ARG A 48 4.19 12.44 -6.83
N THR A 49 4.84 11.76 -7.78
CA THR A 49 5.05 12.27 -9.15
C THR A 49 4.00 11.76 -10.12
N ARG A 50 3.34 10.66 -9.80
CA ARG A 50 2.32 10.01 -10.64
C ARG A 50 1.11 9.61 -9.79
N PRO A 51 0.30 10.59 -9.36
CA PRO A 51 -0.83 10.34 -8.44
C PRO A 51 -1.92 9.44 -9.04
N GLY A 52 -1.99 9.31 -10.36
CA GLY A 52 -2.92 8.40 -11.03
C GLY A 52 -2.72 6.93 -10.64
N LEU A 53 -1.53 6.55 -10.16
CA LEU A 53 -1.26 5.21 -9.67
C LEU A 53 -2.12 4.84 -8.45
N LEU A 54 -2.51 5.80 -7.64
CA LEU A 54 -3.38 5.56 -6.46
C LEU A 54 -4.80 5.15 -6.82
N ARG A 55 -5.21 5.28 -8.07
CA ARG A 55 -6.51 4.79 -8.55
C ARG A 55 -6.53 3.29 -8.75
N HIS A 56 -5.36 2.67 -8.84
CA HIS A 56 -5.21 1.23 -8.98
C HIS A 56 -4.99 0.58 -7.63
N ARG A 57 -5.59 -0.57 -7.43
CA ARG A 57 -5.51 -1.31 -6.18
C ARG A 57 -4.78 -2.63 -6.38
N ALA A 58 -3.79 -2.88 -5.54
CA ALA A 58 -3.07 -4.14 -5.52
C ALA A 58 -3.42 -4.98 -4.30
N MET A 59 -3.45 -6.28 -4.49
CA MET A 59 -3.70 -7.26 -3.44
C MET A 59 -2.94 -8.56 -3.74
N LEU A 60 -2.81 -9.44 -2.76
CA LEU A 60 -2.35 -10.80 -2.98
C LEU A 60 -3.57 -11.73 -3.05
N ASP A 61 -3.49 -12.72 -3.95
CA ASP A 61 -4.45 -13.81 -3.96
C ASP A 61 -4.11 -14.88 -2.91
N GLU A 62 -4.88 -15.96 -2.87
CA GLU A 62 -4.69 -17.06 -1.92
C GLU A 62 -3.33 -17.76 -2.06
N ASN A 63 -2.72 -17.71 -3.25
CA ASN A 63 -1.41 -18.28 -3.54
C ASN A 63 -0.25 -17.31 -3.27
N GLY A 64 -0.54 -16.08 -2.88
CA GLY A 64 0.46 -15.04 -2.68
C GLY A 64 0.89 -14.32 -3.96
N ASP A 65 0.16 -14.51 -5.07
CA ASP A 65 0.40 -13.81 -6.32
C ASP A 65 -0.24 -12.42 -6.30
N VAL A 66 0.44 -11.45 -6.92
CA VAL A 66 -0.05 -10.07 -6.93
C VAL A 66 -1.13 -9.88 -8.00
N LEU A 67 -2.24 -9.31 -7.58
CA LEU A 67 -3.29 -8.86 -8.46
C LEU A 67 -3.34 -7.32 -8.45
N VAL A 68 -3.53 -6.73 -9.62
CA VAL A 68 -3.82 -5.31 -9.78
C VAL A 68 -5.21 -5.19 -10.39
N ASP A 69 -6.11 -4.51 -9.69
CA ASP A 69 -7.51 -4.39 -10.09
C ASP A 69 -8.14 -5.75 -10.42
N GLU A 70 -7.85 -6.76 -9.56
CA GLU A 70 -8.33 -8.14 -9.65
C GLU A 70 -7.77 -8.95 -10.82
N ARG A 71 -6.73 -8.45 -11.50
CA ARG A 71 -6.03 -9.16 -12.60
C ARG A 71 -4.59 -9.46 -12.19
N PRO A 72 -4.00 -10.56 -12.65
CA PRO A 72 -2.56 -10.80 -12.44
C PRO A 72 -1.74 -9.60 -12.92
N TRP A 73 -0.76 -9.20 -12.10
CA TRP A 73 0.01 -7.96 -12.31
C TRP A 73 0.80 -7.94 -13.64
N ASN A 74 1.11 -9.10 -14.19
CA ASN A 74 1.94 -9.25 -15.40
C ASN A 74 1.11 -9.42 -16.69
N THR A 75 -0.15 -9.03 -16.68
CA THR A 75 -1.01 -9.05 -17.88
C THR A 75 -0.85 -7.79 -18.71
N GLU A 76 -1.22 -7.88 -19.99
CA GLU A 76 -1.19 -6.73 -20.91
C GLU A 76 -2.14 -5.61 -20.50
N GLN A 77 -3.31 -5.95 -19.95
CA GLN A 77 -4.25 -4.93 -19.49
C GLN A 77 -3.67 -4.11 -18.34
N VAL A 78 -3.03 -4.77 -17.38
CA VAL A 78 -2.37 -4.08 -16.27
C VAL A 78 -1.21 -3.23 -16.80
N ALA A 79 -0.44 -3.72 -17.77
CA ALA A 79 0.62 -2.93 -18.40
C ALA A 79 0.10 -1.65 -19.05
N ARG A 80 -1.02 -1.71 -19.75
CA ARG A 80 -1.66 -0.53 -20.33
C ARG A 80 -2.16 0.45 -19.26
N ASP A 81 -2.79 -0.06 -18.22
CA ASP A 81 -3.29 0.76 -17.13
C ASP A 81 -2.14 1.49 -16.41
N VAL A 82 -0.99 0.85 -16.25
CA VAL A 82 0.20 1.46 -15.68
C VAL A 82 0.77 2.54 -16.58
N GLU A 83 0.85 2.31 -17.89
CA GLU A 83 1.28 3.35 -18.84
C GLU A 83 0.32 4.54 -18.86
N ASP A 84 -0.98 4.31 -18.78
CA ASP A 84 -1.98 5.38 -18.72
C ASP A 84 -1.84 6.21 -17.44
N ALA A 85 -1.51 5.57 -16.33
CA ALA A 85 -1.38 6.24 -15.04
C ALA A 85 -0.02 6.93 -14.83
N ALA A 86 1.06 6.39 -15.37
CA ALA A 86 2.42 6.81 -15.09
C ALA A 86 3.21 7.32 -16.32
N GLY A 87 2.69 7.12 -17.51
CA GLY A 87 3.30 7.58 -18.75
C GLY A 87 3.89 6.45 -19.59
N GLN A 88 4.11 6.75 -20.86
CA GLN A 88 4.63 5.81 -21.85
C GLN A 88 5.96 5.21 -21.38
N GLY A 89 6.11 3.90 -21.49
CA GLY A 89 7.29 3.16 -21.08
C GLY A 89 7.32 2.79 -19.59
N ALA A 90 6.34 3.24 -18.81
CA ALA A 90 6.21 2.82 -17.41
C ALA A 90 5.84 1.34 -17.34
N ARG A 91 6.48 0.62 -16.43
CA ARG A 91 6.24 -0.83 -16.26
C ARG A 91 6.34 -1.24 -14.80
N LEU A 92 5.67 -2.33 -14.48
CA LEU A 92 5.79 -2.98 -13.19
C LEU A 92 7.01 -3.90 -13.19
N VAL A 93 7.81 -3.82 -12.12
CA VAL A 93 9.01 -4.63 -11.94
C VAL A 93 9.00 -5.19 -10.52
N ARG A 94 9.21 -6.51 -10.40
CA ARG A 94 9.38 -7.14 -9.10
C ARG A 94 10.76 -6.79 -8.53
N SER A 95 10.79 -6.38 -7.27
CA SER A 95 12.02 -6.06 -6.57
C SER A 95 11.94 -6.56 -5.13
N ASP A 96 12.94 -7.33 -4.75
CA ASP A 96 13.13 -7.78 -3.38
C ASP A 96 14.22 -6.96 -2.67
N ALA A 97 14.73 -5.91 -3.32
CA ALA A 97 15.79 -5.07 -2.80
C ALA A 97 15.30 -4.18 -1.65
N GLU A 98 16.23 -3.76 -0.80
CA GLU A 98 15.93 -2.88 0.34
C GLU A 98 15.38 -1.51 -0.08
N ASP A 99 15.66 -1.08 -1.31
CA ASP A 99 15.17 0.17 -1.89
C ASP A 99 13.66 0.19 -2.16
N ARG A 100 12.97 -0.94 -1.99
CA ARG A 100 11.51 -1.03 -2.12
C ARG A 100 10.75 -0.15 -1.11
N PHE A 101 11.40 0.24 -0.03
CA PHE A 101 10.83 1.13 0.99
C PHE A 101 11.48 2.51 0.93
N ASP A 102 10.69 3.55 1.19
CA ASP A 102 11.20 4.93 1.20
C ASP A 102 12.11 5.20 2.40
N VAL A 103 11.76 4.68 3.57
CA VAL A 103 12.52 4.88 4.82
C VAL A 103 12.71 3.57 5.57
N LEU A 104 11.62 2.95 5.98
CA LEU A 104 11.62 1.74 6.80
C LEU A 104 10.62 0.71 6.23
N PRO A 105 10.82 -0.57 6.54
CA PRO A 105 9.93 -1.63 6.06
C PRO A 105 8.48 -1.54 6.53
N LEU A 106 8.22 -0.77 7.58
CA LEU A 106 6.91 -0.68 8.20
C LEU A 106 6.59 0.79 8.53
N LEU A 107 5.49 1.30 7.98
CA LEU A 107 4.98 2.62 8.34
C LEU A 107 3.85 2.47 9.36
N VAL A 108 4.06 3.03 10.53
CA VAL A 108 3.10 3.01 11.65
C VAL A 108 2.57 4.42 11.89
N THR A 109 1.28 4.54 12.09
CA THR A 109 0.64 5.81 12.42
C THR A 109 -0.43 5.61 13.49
N THR A 110 -0.93 6.70 14.03
CA THR A 110 -1.95 6.68 15.08
C THR A 110 -3.22 7.37 14.62
N ASP A 111 -4.33 7.01 15.25
CA ASP A 111 -5.62 7.67 15.01
C ASP A 111 -5.56 9.17 15.36
N GLY A 112 -4.80 9.54 16.40
CA GLY A 112 -4.60 10.93 16.79
C GLY A 112 -3.87 11.78 15.75
N MET A 113 -2.91 11.20 15.02
CA MET A 113 -2.22 11.90 13.93
C MET A 113 -3.16 12.27 12.80
N PHE A 114 -4.07 11.39 12.42
CA PHE A 114 -5.02 11.68 11.36
C PHE A 114 -6.02 12.74 11.77
N ALA A 115 -6.50 12.69 13.00
CA ALA A 115 -7.39 13.72 13.53
C ALA A 115 -6.71 15.10 13.55
N ALA A 116 -5.41 15.15 13.86
CA ALA A 116 -4.64 16.40 13.91
C ALA A 116 -4.37 16.99 12.53
N VAL A 117 -4.12 16.15 11.52
CA VAL A 117 -3.75 16.60 10.17
C VAL A 117 -4.97 16.86 9.29
N GLY A 118 -6.13 16.27 9.60
CA GLY A 118 -7.37 16.46 8.85
C GLY A 118 -7.40 15.84 7.46
N TYR A 119 -6.44 14.98 7.12
CA TYR A 119 -6.42 14.26 5.85
C TYR A 119 -6.85 12.80 6.03
N ASP A 120 -7.42 12.23 4.96
CA ASP A 120 -7.67 10.80 4.90
C ASP A 120 -6.36 10.02 5.07
N HIS A 121 -6.30 9.13 6.05
CA HIS A 121 -5.13 8.32 6.37
C HIS A 121 -4.65 7.45 5.19
N ARG A 122 -5.54 7.11 4.27
CA ARG A 122 -5.20 6.34 3.07
C ARG A 122 -4.17 7.02 2.19
N ARG A 123 -4.07 8.34 2.23
CA ARG A 123 -3.07 9.11 1.48
C ARG A 123 -1.65 8.88 1.97
N PHE A 124 -1.47 8.58 3.25
CA PHE A 124 -0.16 8.29 3.85
C PHE A 124 0.26 6.85 3.67
N ARG A 125 -0.66 5.98 3.28
CA ARG A 125 -0.44 4.56 3.03
C ARG A 125 0.29 3.86 4.18
N PRO A 126 -0.20 3.98 5.43
CA PRO A 126 0.39 3.29 6.58
C PRO A 126 0.12 1.80 6.52
N ASN A 127 1.06 1.01 7.04
CA ASN A 127 0.86 -0.42 7.24
C ASN A 127 0.03 -0.70 8.49
N LEU A 128 0.30 0.01 9.57
CA LEU A 128 -0.40 -0.15 10.84
C LEU A 128 -1.02 1.17 11.28
N VAL A 129 -2.28 1.13 11.65
CA VAL A 129 -2.96 2.23 12.33
C VAL A 129 -3.23 1.79 13.76
N ILE A 130 -2.69 2.54 14.70
CA ILE A 130 -2.80 2.25 16.13
C ILE A 130 -3.77 3.23 16.77
N GLY A 131 -4.75 2.71 17.49
CA GLY A 131 -5.65 3.50 18.30
C GLY A 131 -5.16 3.62 19.73
N PHE A 132 -5.00 4.84 20.22
CA PHE A 132 -4.67 5.13 21.62
C PHE A 132 -5.89 5.53 22.43
N ARG A 133 -6.94 6.00 21.77
CA ARG A 133 -8.18 6.26 22.47
C ARG A 133 -8.82 4.90 22.78
N ALA A 134 -9.02 4.64 24.06
CA ALA A 134 -9.91 3.58 24.46
C ALA A 134 -11.20 3.78 23.64
N ALA A 135 -11.65 2.73 22.96
CA ALA A 135 -12.97 2.75 22.37
C ALA A 135 -13.89 3.25 23.49
N VAL A 136 -14.47 4.42 23.31
CA VAL A 136 -15.56 4.84 24.18
C VAL A 136 -16.64 3.82 23.91
N ARG A 137 -16.69 2.80 24.76
CA ARG A 137 -17.83 1.91 24.78
C ARG A 137 -19.00 2.85 25.03
N SER A 138 -19.77 3.09 24.00
CA SER A 138 -21.07 3.67 24.19
C SER A 138 -21.73 2.83 25.27
N ARG A 139 -21.88 3.41 26.48
CA ARG A 139 -22.68 2.76 27.51
C ARG A 139 -24.04 2.49 26.84
N PRO A 140 -24.52 1.26 26.89
CA PRO A 140 -25.87 1.05 26.45
C PRO A 140 -26.73 2.06 27.20
N SER A 141 -27.46 2.87 26.46
CA SER A 141 -28.47 3.76 27.03
C SER A 141 -29.42 2.89 27.84
N ARG A 142 -29.52 3.18 29.11
CA ARG A 142 -30.51 2.55 29.98
C ARG A 142 -31.91 2.96 29.52
#